data_857bf415bb48b666b22469e56e1606f3
#
_entry.id   857bf415bb48b666b22469e56e1606f3
#
_cell.length_a   1.000
_cell.length_b   1.000
_cell.length_c   1.000
_cell.angle_alpha   90.00
_cell.angle_beta   90.00
_cell.angle_gamma   90.00
#
_symmetry.space_group_name_H-M   'P 1'
#
loop_
_entity.id
_entity.type
_entity.pdbx_description
1 polymer ?
#
loop_
_entity_poly.entity_id
_entity_poly.type
_entity_poly.pdbx_seq_one_letter_code
_entity_poly.pdbx_strand_id
1 'polypeptide(L)'
;VVFILGESTTRDRMHLYGYPLENTPNLDALNEKGELAVFRDTISPESATVAVLRKLLTFADMDSSKPWYAYNNMIDTMKAAGYRTYWLSNQESSGIWGNVAQLFAGRSDYSRFTRLRESHEDSGIYDEALFPLVDEALQSPAPKNFYLIHLMGGHGLYYMRFPYIFSKFAADDVPPPQDELSQEKRTEIAQYENALYYNDFIVTSLMGKFADKDAIVVYIPDHGEALYDHGSTFSGHVEEHPTKETLEVPMIFWASPAYKAHHPEKWQALRAAVNRPYMTDDFIHTLLDLLDIRTPEYDPRKSVINPAFQPRAHRMVQGHDYDTEMK
;
A
#
# COMPACT_ATOMS: atom_id res chain seq x y z
N VAL A 1 13.21 0.30 -8.93
CA VAL A 1 12.42 0.21 -7.69
C VAL A 1 10.98 0.51 -8.02
N VAL A 2 10.06 -0.26 -7.46
CA VAL A 2 8.62 -0.10 -7.70
C VAL A 2 7.90 -0.02 -6.35
N PHE A 3 7.16 1.04 -6.16
CA PHE A 3 6.25 1.20 -5.04
C PHE A 3 4.81 1.14 -5.55
N ILE A 4 4.11 0.04 -5.27
CA ILE A 4 2.68 -0.11 -5.51
C ILE A 4 1.97 0.45 -4.27
N LEU A 5 1.44 1.65 -4.39
CA LEU A 5 0.62 2.30 -3.38
C LEU A 5 -0.81 1.81 -3.53
N GLY A 6 -1.26 0.97 -2.61
CA GLY A 6 -2.63 0.49 -2.54
C GLY A 6 -3.56 1.51 -1.89
N GLU A 7 -4.82 1.15 -1.78
CA GLU A 7 -5.90 1.96 -1.22
C GLU A 7 -6.84 1.07 -0.41
N SER A 8 -7.20 1.50 0.79
CA SER A 8 -8.25 0.89 1.64
C SER A 8 -8.12 -0.64 1.79
N THR A 9 -6.92 -1.15 2.07
CA THR A 9 -6.69 -2.59 2.17
C THR A 9 -6.30 -3.02 3.57
N THR A 10 -7.20 -3.72 4.25
CA THR A 10 -6.99 -4.23 5.61
C THR A 10 -6.25 -5.57 5.58
N ARG A 11 -5.13 -5.65 6.28
CA ARG A 11 -4.28 -6.84 6.37
C ARG A 11 -5.04 -8.07 6.86
N ASP A 12 -5.81 -7.93 7.94
CA ASP A 12 -6.47 -9.04 8.61
C ASP A 12 -7.63 -9.64 7.77
N ARG A 13 -8.00 -9.01 6.66
CA ARG A 13 -8.97 -9.54 5.68
C ARG A 13 -8.32 -10.19 4.47
N MET A 14 -7.01 -10.39 4.47
CA MET A 14 -6.31 -11.09 3.39
C MET A 14 -6.01 -12.54 3.81
N HIS A 15 -6.28 -13.51 2.94
CA HIS A 15 -5.97 -14.93 3.18
C HIS A 15 -4.46 -15.14 3.46
N LEU A 16 -3.61 -14.38 2.81
CA LEU A 16 -2.16 -14.33 3.06
C LEU A 16 -1.79 -14.11 4.54
N TYR A 17 -2.67 -13.45 5.29
CA TYR A 17 -2.50 -13.18 6.73
C TYR A 17 -3.39 -14.04 7.63
N GLY A 18 -4.13 -14.99 7.04
CA GLY A 18 -4.92 -15.98 7.79
C GLY A 18 -6.44 -15.73 7.77
N TYR A 19 -6.94 -14.82 6.96
CA TYR A 19 -8.37 -14.64 6.76
C TYR A 19 -8.99 -15.90 6.12
N PRO A 20 -10.22 -16.31 6.52
CA PRO A 20 -10.78 -17.59 6.05
C PRO A 20 -11.09 -17.67 4.55
N LEU A 21 -11.41 -16.55 3.89
CA LEU A 21 -11.70 -16.54 2.46
C LEU A 21 -10.43 -16.46 1.62
N GLU A 22 -10.31 -17.35 0.63
CA GLU A 22 -9.18 -17.41 -0.30
C GLU A 22 -9.22 -16.26 -1.32
N ASN A 23 -8.99 -15.03 -0.84
CA ASN A 23 -9.05 -13.80 -1.62
C ASN A 23 -7.67 -13.30 -2.07
N THR A 24 -6.57 -14.02 -1.73
CA THR A 24 -5.20 -13.67 -2.17
C THR A 24 -4.44 -14.84 -2.78
N PRO A 25 -5.04 -15.65 -3.70
CA PRO A 25 -4.45 -16.91 -4.15
C PRO A 25 -3.10 -16.75 -4.87
N ASN A 26 -2.88 -15.63 -5.58
CA ASN A 26 -1.61 -15.40 -6.29
C ASN A 26 -0.49 -14.99 -5.32
N LEU A 27 -0.78 -14.14 -4.35
CA LEU A 27 0.17 -13.78 -3.28
C LEU A 27 0.47 -15.00 -2.40
N ASP A 28 -0.53 -15.83 -2.09
CA ASP A 28 -0.34 -17.08 -1.35
C ASP A 28 0.64 -18.01 -2.09
N ALA A 29 0.43 -18.22 -3.39
CA ALA A 29 1.31 -19.05 -4.21
C ALA A 29 2.75 -18.51 -4.28
N LEU A 30 2.95 -17.18 -4.33
CA LEU A 30 4.28 -16.56 -4.27
C LEU A 30 4.91 -16.73 -2.88
N ASN A 31 4.12 -16.58 -1.82
CA ASN A 31 4.59 -16.75 -0.45
C ASN A 31 4.99 -18.19 -0.15
N GLU A 32 4.24 -19.19 -0.60
CA GLU A 32 4.56 -20.62 -0.49
C GLU A 32 5.89 -20.97 -1.17
N LYS A 33 6.19 -20.30 -2.29
CA LYS A 33 7.48 -20.44 -2.99
C LYS A 33 8.64 -19.70 -2.30
N GLY A 34 8.37 -18.94 -1.22
CA GLY A 34 9.36 -18.12 -0.53
C GLY A 34 9.82 -16.90 -1.34
N GLU A 35 8.99 -16.43 -2.27
CA GLU A 35 9.30 -15.29 -3.14
C GLU A 35 8.92 -13.94 -2.54
N LEU A 36 8.18 -13.94 -1.42
CA LEU A 36 7.75 -12.73 -0.71
C LEU A 36 8.47 -12.54 0.62
N ALA A 37 8.60 -11.28 1.03
CA ALA A 37 8.80 -10.90 2.42
C ALA A 37 7.51 -10.20 2.90
N VAL A 38 6.73 -10.91 3.73
CA VAL A 38 5.40 -10.51 4.20
C VAL A 38 5.50 -10.02 5.63
N PHE A 39 5.36 -8.72 5.84
CA PHE A 39 5.45 -8.10 7.16
C PHE A 39 4.16 -8.33 7.96
N ARG A 40 4.30 -8.78 9.20
CA ARG A 40 3.18 -9.27 10.03
C ARG A 40 2.58 -8.22 10.96
N ASP A 41 3.31 -7.16 11.25
CA ASP A 41 2.91 -6.14 12.24
C ASP A 41 3.20 -4.73 11.69
N THR A 42 2.45 -4.34 10.67
CA THR A 42 2.56 -3.03 10.02
C THR A 42 1.25 -2.27 10.17
N ILE A 43 1.35 -1.00 10.56
CA ILE A 43 0.19 -0.10 10.62
C ILE A 43 0.44 1.18 9.82
N SER A 44 -0.64 1.76 9.34
CA SER A 44 -0.68 3.13 8.80
C SER A 44 -0.62 4.17 9.93
N PRO A 45 -0.04 5.35 9.72
CA PRO A 45 -0.02 6.43 10.72
C PRO A 45 -1.36 7.15 10.86
N GLU A 46 -2.27 6.99 9.92
CA GLU A 46 -3.59 7.62 9.88
C GLU A 46 -4.58 6.68 9.19
N SER A 47 -5.85 6.99 9.27
CA SER A 47 -6.95 6.20 8.72
C SER A 47 -7.61 6.83 7.49
N ALA A 48 -6.95 7.80 6.82
CA ALA A 48 -7.46 8.45 5.61
C ALA A 48 -6.33 8.86 4.68
N THR A 49 -6.55 8.72 3.38
CA THR A 49 -5.55 8.86 2.30
C THR A 49 -4.73 10.15 2.40
N VAL A 50 -5.39 11.30 2.48
CA VAL A 50 -4.68 12.60 2.46
C VAL A 50 -3.73 12.74 3.66
N ALA A 51 -4.16 12.32 4.85
CA ALA A 51 -3.36 12.36 6.07
C ALA A 51 -2.18 11.39 6.01
N VAL A 52 -2.42 10.18 5.50
CA VAL A 52 -1.38 9.15 5.30
C VAL A 52 -0.32 9.61 4.30
N LEU A 53 -0.71 10.08 3.12
CA LEU A 53 0.26 10.45 2.07
C LEU A 53 1.20 11.59 2.50
N ARG A 54 0.74 12.49 3.38
CA ARG A 54 1.58 13.55 3.97
C ARG A 54 2.74 12.99 4.79
N LYS A 55 2.60 11.80 5.36
CA LYS A 55 3.60 11.13 6.20
C LYS A 55 4.35 10.03 5.44
N LEU A 56 3.63 9.16 4.75
CA LEU A 56 4.20 8.04 3.99
C LEU A 56 5.19 8.51 2.88
N LEU A 57 4.90 9.64 2.24
CA LEU A 57 5.68 10.15 1.11
C LEU A 57 6.64 11.29 1.48
N THR A 58 6.81 11.60 2.76
CA THR A 58 7.76 12.64 3.23
C THR A 58 8.59 12.11 4.40
N PHE A 59 9.54 12.92 4.87
CA PHE A 59 10.23 12.65 6.13
C PHE A 59 9.44 13.13 7.36
N ALA A 60 8.24 13.66 7.18
CA ALA A 60 7.34 13.95 8.30
C ALA A 60 6.75 12.63 8.83
N ASP A 61 6.74 12.47 10.13
CA ASP A 61 6.18 11.32 10.84
C ASP A 61 5.22 11.77 11.95
N MET A 62 4.74 10.84 12.75
CA MET A 62 3.82 11.14 13.87
C MET A 62 4.46 11.96 14.98
N ASP A 63 5.79 11.95 15.09
CA ASP A 63 6.56 12.70 16.10
C ASP A 63 7.02 14.08 15.60
N SER A 64 6.72 14.41 14.34
CA SER A 64 7.18 15.63 13.68
C SER A 64 6.52 16.87 14.25
N SER A 65 7.34 17.86 14.67
CA SER A 65 6.85 19.14 15.22
C SER A 65 6.54 20.20 14.16
N LYS A 66 7.02 20.02 12.94
CA LYS A 66 6.78 20.93 11.81
C LYS A 66 5.70 20.37 10.90
N PRO A 67 5.01 21.21 10.11
CA PRO A 67 4.07 20.73 9.12
C PRO A 67 4.78 19.90 8.05
N TRP A 68 4.09 18.90 7.50
CA TRP A 68 4.65 17.93 6.56
C TRP A 68 5.36 18.54 5.35
N TYR A 69 4.89 19.69 4.86
CA TYR A 69 5.49 20.40 3.72
C TYR A 69 6.82 21.10 4.04
N ALA A 70 7.24 21.12 5.29
CA ALA A 70 8.56 21.60 5.71
C ALA A 70 9.66 20.52 5.63
N TYR A 71 9.29 19.30 5.24
CA TYR A 71 10.19 18.17 5.07
C TYR A 71 10.37 17.82 3.60
N ASN A 72 11.51 17.22 3.26
CA ASN A 72 11.70 16.67 1.92
C ASN A 72 10.73 15.50 1.68
N ASN A 73 10.41 15.26 0.42
CA ASN A 73 9.52 14.19 0.02
C ASN A 73 10.27 13.09 -0.74
N MET A 74 9.64 11.94 -0.84
CA MET A 74 10.18 10.75 -1.49
C MET A 74 10.53 11.01 -2.96
N ILE A 75 9.66 11.68 -3.72
CA ILE A 75 9.87 11.93 -5.16
C ILE A 75 11.12 12.78 -5.40
N ASP A 76 11.25 13.91 -4.71
CA ASP A 76 12.41 14.80 -4.86
C ASP A 76 13.69 14.12 -4.37
N THR A 77 13.61 13.33 -3.30
CA THR A 77 14.75 12.55 -2.77
C THR A 77 15.23 11.53 -3.79
N MET A 78 14.32 10.81 -4.45
CA MET A 78 14.67 9.85 -5.50
C MET A 78 15.28 10.54 -6.72
N LYS A 79 14.75 11.69 -7.14
CA LYS A 79 15.34 12.51 -8.22
C LYS A 79 16.75 12.97 -7.85
N ALA A 80 16.96 13.48 -6.65
CA ALA A 80 18.28 13.90 -6.17
C ALA A 80 19.29 12.74 -6.14
N ALA A 81 18.83 11.49 -5.91
CA ALA A 81 19.64 10.28 -5.98
C ALA A 81 19.85 9.75 -7.41
N GLY A 82 19.41 10.47 -8.43
CA GLY A 82 19.59 10.16 -9.84
C GLY A 82 18.60 9.15 -10.43
N TYR A 83 17.46 8.95 -9.77
CA TYR A 83 16.36 8.14 -10.32
C TYR A 83 15.48 9.00 -11.23
N ARG A 84 15.08 8.43 -12.36
CA ARG A 84 13.93 8.93 -13.11
C ARG A 84 12.66 8.47 -12.40
N THR A 85 11.76 9.40 -12.11
CA THR A 85 10.58 9.16 -11.30
C THR A 85 9.32 9.11 -12.15
N TYR A 86 8.48 8.11 -11.88
CA TYR A 86 7.22 7.87 -12.56
C TYR A 86 6.10 7.83 -11.53
N TRP A 87 5.00 8.52 -11.82
CA TRP A 87 3.75 8.44 -11.08
C TRP A 87 2.64 7.97 -12.02
N LEU A 88 2.17 6.74 -11.82
CA LEU A 88 1.13 6.11 -12.63
C LEU A 88 -0.07 5.83 -11.72
N SER A 89 -1.21 6.47 -11.97
CA SER A 89 -2.32 6.46 -11.02
C SER A 89 -3.66 6.11 -11.68
N ASN A 90 -4.41 5.22 -11.03
CA ASN A 90 -5.83 4.99 -11.30
C ASN A 90 -6.74 5.85 -10.40
N GLN A 91 -6.16 6.80 -9.68
CA GLN A 91 -6.88 7.85 -8.95
C GLN A 91 -7.14 9.05 -9.87
N GLU A 92 -7.89 10.03 -9.37
CA GLU A 92 -8.18 11.24 -10.12
C GLU A 92 -6.98 12.18 -10.28
N SER A 93 -6.87 12.82 -11.44
CA SER A 93 -5.82 13.83 -11.70
C SER A 93 -6.20 15.23 -11.22
N SER A 94 -7.46 15.46 -10.87
CA SER A 94 -7.99 16.73 -10.37
C SER A 94 -9.12 16.48 -9.39
N GLY A 95 -9.29 17.34 -8.41
CA GLY A 95 -10.31 17.19 -7.37
C GLY A 95 -9.78 17.60 -6.00
N ILE A 96 -10.68 17.72 -5.04
CA ILE A 96 -10.33 18.19 -3.69
C ILE A 96 -9.69 17.08 -2.84
N TRP A 97 -10.02 15.83 -3.12
CA TRP A 97 -9.54 14.66 -2.36
C TRP A 97 -8.16 14.19 -2.82
N GLY A 98 -7.85 14.34 -4.11
CA GLY A 98 -6.57 13.94 -4.69
C GLY A 98 -5.43 14.96 -4.55
N ASN A 99 -5.65 16.11 -3.90
CA ASN A 99 -4.74 17.25 -3.94
C ASN A 99 -3.30 16.95 -3.50
N VAL A 100 -3.10 16.10 -2.49
CA VAL A 100 -1.77 15.73 -2.00
C VAL A 100 -1.09 14.75 -2.96
N ALA A 101 -1.81 13.74 -3.46
CA ALA A 101 -1.30 12.82 -4.48
C ALA A 101 -0.91 13.56 -5.77
N GLN A 102 -1.76 14.49 -6.21
CA GLN A 102 -1.53 15.33 -7.39
C GLN A 102 -0.29 16.23 -7.22
N LEU A 103 -0.04 16.76 -6.01
CA LEU A 103 1.16 17.53 -5.70
C LEU A 103 2.43 16.69 -5.93
N PHE A 104 2.47 15.47 -5.41
CA PHE A 104 3.63 14.57 -5.58
C PHE A 104 3.76 14.09 -7.02
N ALA A 105 2.64 13.77 -7.68
CA ALA A 105 2.63 13.41 -9.10
C ALA A 105 3.21 14.50 -9.98
N GLY A 106 2.87 15.77 -9.70
CA GLY A 106 3.38 16.94 -10.41
C GLY A 106 4.89 17.19 -10.22
N ARG A 107 5.51 16.56 -9.22
CA ARG A 107 6.97 16.62 -8.99
C ARG A 107 7.72 15.49 -9.71
N SER A 108 7.02 14.46 -10.18
CA SER A 108 7.61 13.33 -10.90
C SER A 108 8.06 13.75 -12.31
N ASP A 109 9.07 13.06 -12.85
CA ASP A 109 9.55 13.32 -14.22
C ASP A 109 8.52 12.88 -15.28
N TYR A 110 7.69 11.91 -14.92
CA TYR A 110 6.63 11.38 -15.76
C TYR A 110 5.41 11.04 -14.91
N SER A 111 4.26 11.61 -15.23
CA SER A 111 3.00 11.29 -14.54
C SER A 111 1.88 11.00 -15.53
N ARG A 112 1.08 9.97 -15.24
CA ARG A 112 -0.12 9.57 -15.98
C ARG A 112 -1.23 9.17 -15.02
N PHE A 113 -2.43 9.56 -15.39
CA PHE A 113 -3.66 9.25 -14.66
C PHE A 113 -4.64 8.61 -15.63
N THR A 114 -5.37 7.61 -15.16
CA THR A 114 -6.44 6.96 -15.94
C THR A 114 -7.75 7.73 -15.86
N ARG A 115 -7.90 8.60 -14.83
CA ARG A 115 -9.10 9.40 -14.56
C ARG A 115 -8.76 10.88 -14.54
N LEU A 116 -9.63 11.73 -15.11
CA LEU A 116 -9.45 13.18 -15.08
C LEU A 116 -9.99 13.78 -13.78
N ARG A 117 -11.12 13.29 -13.29
CA ARG A 117 -11.76 13.71 -12.04
C ARG A 117 -12.64 12.60 -11.52
N GLU A 118 -12.97 12.66 -10.25
CA GLU A 118 -13.96 11.75 -9.66
C GLU A 118 -15.32 11.95 -10.39
N SER A 119 -15.84 10.85 -10.92
CA SER A 119 -17.12 10.81 -11.61
C SER A 119 -17.76 9.43 -11.36
N HIS A 120 -19.03 9.43 -11.02
CA HIS A 120 -19.81 8.18 -10.99
C HIS A 120 -19.93 7.54 -12.39
N GLU A 121 -19.61 8.28 -13.44
CA GLU A 121 -19.56 7.78 -14.82
C GLU A 121 -18.28 6.98 -15.11
N ASP A 122 -17.26 7.07 -14.26
CA ASP A 122 -16.00 6.31 -14.36
C ASP A 122 -16.14 4.87 -13.83
N SER A 123 -17.38 4.39 -13.64
CA SER A 123 -17.66 2.99 -13.36
C SER A 123 -17.15 2.13 -14.52
N GLY A 124 -16.22 1.21 -14.20
CA GLY A 124 -15.60 0.33 -15.20
C GLY A 124 -14.15 0.68 -15.58
N ILE A 125 -13.53 1.71 -14.98
CA ILE A 125 -12.09 1.91 -15.06
C ILE A 125 -11.47 1.19 -13.86
N TYR A 126 -10.97 -0.02 -14.09
CA TYR A 126 -10.34 -0.86 -13.08
C TYR A 126 -8.82 -0.67 -13.08
N ASP A 127 -8.14 -1.15 -12.04
CA ASP A 127 -6.69 -0.98 -11.87
C ASP A 127 -5.85 -1.62 -12.99
N GLU A 128 -6.39 -2.55 -13.75
CA GLU A 128 -5.74 -3.06 -14.97
C GLU A 128 -5.50 -1.99 -16.05
N ALA A 129 -6.20 -0.85 -15.99
CA ALA A 129 -5.93 0.30 -16.84
C ALA A 129 -4.53 0.89 -16.64
N LEU A 130 -3.86 0.55 -15.54
CA LEU A 130 -2.46 0.91 -15.28
C LEU A 130 -1.46 0.05 -16.08
N PHE A 131 -1.84 -1.15 -16.53
CA PHE A 131 -0.91 -2.06 -17.21
C PHE A 131 -0.29 -1.46 -18.48
N PRO A 132 -1.05 -0.86 -19.41
CA PRO A 132 -0.46 -0.21 -20.57
C PRO A 132 0.40 1.01 -20.21
N LEU A 133 0.08 1.73 -19.14
CA LEU A 133 0.90 2.86 -18.67
C LEU A 133 2.25 2.39 -18.12
N VAL A 134 2.27 1.28 -17.40
CA VAL A 134 3.52 0.64 -16.94
C VAL A 134 4.33 0.15 -18.13
N ASP A 135 3.69 -0.51 -19.12
CA ASP A 135 4.37 -0.99 -20.32
C ASP A 135 4.98 0.17 -21.12
N GLU A 136 4.29 1.29 -21.26
CA GLU A 136 4.82 2.51 -21.89
C GLU A 136 6.04 3.05 -21.12
N ALA A 137 5.93 3.15 -19.79
CA ALA A 137 7.04 3.63 -18.96
C ALA A 137 8.28 2.72 -19.02
N LEU A 138 8.09 1.40 -19.24
CA LEU A 138 9.16 0.42 -19.37
C LEU A 138 9.86 0.45 -20.74
N GLN A 139 9.30 1.10 -21.78
CA GLN A 139 9.90 1.19 -23.11
C GLN A 139 11.14 2.10 -23.16
N SER A 140 11.27 3.05 -22.25
CA SER A 140 12.36 4.03 -22.24
C SER A 140 12.96 4.21 -20.85
N PRO A 141 13.54 3.14 -20.26
CA PRO A 141 14.07 3.21 -18.91
C PRO A 141 15.34 4.06 -18.85
N ALA A 142 15.50 4.81 -17.74
CA ALA A 142 16.78 5.38 -17.34
C ALA A 142 17.64 4.29 -16.64
N PRO A 143 18.92 4.56 -16.34
CA PRO A 143 19.76 3.64 -15.57
C PRO A 143 19.19 3.31 -14.19
N LYS A 144 18.52 4.27 -13.55
CA LYS A 144 17.80 4.10 -12.28
C LYS A 144 16.38 4.62 -12.42
N ASN A 145 15.40 3.82 -12.05
CA ASN A 145 13.98 4.17 -12.17
C ASN A 145 13.26 3.93 -10.84
N PHE A 146 12.41 4.88 -10.48
CA PHE A 146 11.47 4.78 -9.36
C PHE A 146 10.04 4.91 -9.90
N TYR A 147 9.29 3.83 -9.82
CA TYR A 147 7.88 3.79 -10.22
C TYR A 147 7.01 3.83 -8.97
N LEU A 148 6.15 4.83 -8.84
CA LEU A 148 5.05 4.84 -7.91
C LEU A 148 3.77 4.55 -8.71
N ILE A 149 3.13 3.41 -8.41
CA ILE A 149 1.92 2.93 -9.07
C ILE A 149 0.80 3.01 -8.05
N HIS A 150 -0.14 3.95 -8.24
CA HIS A 150 -1.19 4.26 -7.28
C HIS A 150 -2.51 3.65 -7.72
N LEU A 151 -2.98 2.67 -6.96
CA LEU A 151 -4.19 1.90 -7.24
C LEU A 151 -5.45 2.63 -6.74
N MET A 152 -6.60 2.20 -7.25
CA MET A 152 -7.91 2.47 -6.65
C MET A 152 -8.23 1.44 -5.56
N GLY A 153 -7.66 0.24 -5.66
CA GLY A 153 -7.70 -0.80 -4.63
C GLY A 153 -9.08 -1.11 -4.09
N GLY A 154 -9.18 -1.15 -2.74
CA GLY A 154 -10.40 -1.42 -1.99
C GLY A 154 -11.24 -0.20 -1.63
N HIS A 155 -11.03 0.97 -2.27
CA HIS A 155 -11.77 2.21 -1.98
C HIS A 155 -13.30 2.04 -2.06
N GLY A 156 -14.04 2.72 -1.22
CA GLY A 156 -15.50 2.67 -1.09
C GLY A 156 -16.29 2.61 -2.40
N LEU A 157 -17.54 2.15 -2.34
CA LEU A 157 -18.32 1.62 -3.46
C LEU A 157 -17.64 0.35 -4.03
N TYR A 158 -17.39 -0.63 -3.17
CA TYR A 158 -16.57 -1.83 -3.45
C TYR A 158 -16.99 -2.57 -4.70
N TYR A 159 -18.31 -2.65 -5.01
CA TYR A 159 -18.84 -3.28 -6.23
C TYR A 159 -18.33 -2.65 -7.54
N MET A 160 -17.75 -1.44 -7.47
CA MET A 160 -17.16 -0.74 -8.60
C MET A 160 -15.65 -0.97 -8.73
N ARG A 161 -15.03 -1.76 -7.84
CA ARG A 161 -13.58 -1.92 -7.79
C ARG A 161 -13.06 -3.13 -8.55
N PHE A 162 -13.92 -4.00 -9.02
CA PHE A 162 -13.55 -5.21 -9.74
C PHE A 162 -14.52 -5.49 -10.91
N PRO A 163 -14.03 -6.08 -12.02
CA PRO A 163 -14.90 -6.55 -13.09
C PRO A 163 -15.67 -7.80 -12.65
N TYR A 164 -16.86 -7.99 -13.20
CA TYR A 164 -17.79 -9.07 -12.81
C TYR A 164 -17.16 -10.47 -12.75
N ILE A 165 -16.18 -10.76 -13.62
CA ILE A 165 -15.49 -12.07 -13.62
C ILE A 165 -14.72 -12.36 -12.33
N PHE A 166 -14.47 -11.34 -11.50
CA PHE A 166 -13.87 -11.46 -10.17
C PHE A 166 -14.90 -11.50 -9.03
N SER A 167 -16.20 -11.60 -9.32
CA SER A 167 -17.26 -11.85 -8.33
C SER A 167 -17.22 -13.30 -7.86
N LYS A 168 -16.27 -13.61 -6.98
CA LYS A 168 -16.04 -14.95 -6.42
C LYS A 168 -16.91 -15.20 -5.19
N PHE A 169 -17.06 -14.19 -4.33
CA PHE A 169 -17.71 -14.29 -3.02
C PHE A 169 -19.10 -13.65 -3.02
N ALA A 170 -20.03 -14.27 -2.32
CA ALA A 170 -21.38 -13.80 -2.07
C ALA A 170 -21.63 -13.57 -0.57
N ALA A 171 -22.77 -12.99 -0.20
CA ALA A 171 -23.13 -12.71 1.19
C ALA A 171 -23.08 -13.96 2.11
N ASP A 172 -23.36 -15.14 1.55
CA ASP A 172 -23.38 -16.39 2.32
C ASP A 172 -21.98 -16.98 2.55
N ASP A 173 -20.96 -16.46 1.88
CA ASP A 173 -19.55 -16.84 2.10
C ASP A 173 -18.89 -16.05 3.24
N VAL A 174 -19.52 -14.96 3.73
CA VAL A 174 -18.97 -14.11 4.78
C VAL A 174 -18.79 -14.91 6.07
N PRO A 175 -17.55 -14.98 6.62
CA PRO A 175 -17.29 -15.84 7.77
C PRO A 175 -17.78 -15.23 9.10
N PRO A 176 -17.94 -16.06 10.17
CA PRO A 176 -18.19 -15.58 11.52
C PRO A 176 -17.13 -14.59 12.01
N PRO A 177 -17.51 -13.64 12.89
CA PRO A 177 -18.86 -13.43 13.44
C PRO A 177 -19.77 -12.58 12.55
N GLN A 178 -19.32 -12.15 11.39
CA GLN A 178 -20.05 -11.24 10.50
C GLN A 178 -21.12 -11.94 9.66
N ASP A 179 -21.17 -13.28 9.65
CA ASP A 179 -22.24 -14.09 9.06
C ASP A 179 -23.63 -13.84 9.73
N GLU A 180 -23.65 -13.33 10.96
CA GLU A 180 -24.89 -12.95 11.68
C GLU A 180 -25.44 -11.58 11.27
N LEU A 181 -24.70 -10.79 10.49
CA LEU A 181 -25.16 -9.49 9.99
C LEU A 181 -26.30 -9.62 8.99
N SER A 182 -27.02 -8.52 8.75
CA SER A 182 -28.04 -8.48 7.69
C SER A 182 -27.45 -8.86 6.32
N GLN A 183 -28.28 -9.41 5.44
CA GLN A 183 -27.83 -9.78 4.08
C GLN A 183 -27.24 -8.59 3.32
N GLU A 184 -27.77 -7.38 3.52
CA GLU A 184 -27.25 -6.17 2.89
C GLU A 184 -25.78 -5.90 3.32
N LYS A 185 -25.50 -5.93 4.62
CA LYS A 185 -24.14 -5.74 5.16
C LYS A 185 -23.20 -6.86 4.71
N ARG A 186 -23.65 -8.12 4.73
CA ARG A 186 -22.85 -9.25 4.23
C ARG A 186 -22.57 -9.13 2.72
N THR A 187 -23.52 -8.59 1.94
CA THR A 187 -23.29 -8.30 0.52
C THR A 187 -22.19 -7.25 0.34
N GLU A 188 -22.20 -6.19 1.13
CA GLU A 188 -21.15 -5.16 1.11
C GLU A 188 -19.78 -5.73 1.46
N ILE A 189 -19.70 -6.57 2.51
CA ILE A 189 -18.47 -7.29 2.87
C ILE A 189 -17.99 -8.16 1.72
N ALA A 190 -18.88 -8.97 1.12
CA ALA A 190 -18.52 -9.82 -0.01
C ALA A 190 -18.02 -9.03 -1.22
N GLN A 191 -18.56 -7.83 -1.46
CA GLN A 191 -18.06 -6.92 -2.50
C GLN A 191 -16.64 -6.44 -2.19
N TYR A 192 -16.33 -6.12 -0.95
CA TYR A 192 -14.97 -5.78 -0.53
C TYR A 192 -14.01 -6.98 -0.69
N GLU A 193 -14.43 -8.18 -0.30
CA GLU A 193 -13.61 -9.40 -0.48
C GLU A 193 -13.34 -9.69 -1.97
N ASN A 194 -14.28 -9.42 -2.86
CA ASN A 194 -14.09 -9.51 -4.30
C ASN A 194 -13.13 -8.42 -4.81
N ALA A 195 -13.16 -7.21 -4.23
CA ALA A 195 -12.20 -6.17 -4.54
C ALA A 195 -10.77 -6.56 -4.12
N LEU A 196 -10.60 -7.21 -2.96
CA LEU A 196 -9.31 -7.77 -2.52
C LEU A 196 -8.85 -8.92 -3.42
N TYR A 197 -9.76 -9.79 -3.84
CA TYR A 197 -9.46 -10.87 -4.78
C TYR A 197 -8.96 -10.34 -6.14
N TYR A 198 -9.57 -9.26 -6.62
CA TYR A 198 -9.09 -8.57 -7.82
C TYR A 198 -7.78 -7.81 -7.59
N ASN A 199 -7.61 -7.18 -6.42
CA ASN A 199 -6.37 -6.48 -6.05
C ASN A 199 -5.17 -7.45 -5.99
N ASP A 200 -5.36 -8.69 -5.53
CA ASP A 200 -4.35 -9.75 -5.58
C ASP A 200 -3.86 -10.01 -7.00
N PHE A 201 -4.78 -10.13 -7.97
CA PHE A 201 -4.46 -10.26 -9.39
C PHE A 201 -3.68 -9.05 -9.92
N ILE A 202 -4.10 -7.83 -9.57
CA ILE A 202 -3.45 -6.58 -10.01
C ILE A 202 -2.02 -6.48 -9.47
N VAL A 203 -1.84 -6.64 -8.16
CA VAL A 203 -0.55 -6.51 -7.49
C VAL A 203 0.46 -7.53 -8.04
N THR A 204 0.04 -8.79 -8.17
CA THR A 204 0.93 -9.84 -8.68
C THR A 204 1.21 -9.71 -10.17
N SER A 205 0.25 -9.23 -10.98
CA SER A 205 0.47 -8.89 -12.39
C SER A 205 1.47 -7.75 -12.55
N LEU A 206 1.39 -6.72 -11.72
CA LEU A 206 2.35 -5.62 -11.69
C LEU A 206 3.75 -6.12 -11.30
N MET A 207 3.88 -6.96 -10.27
CA MET A 207 5.16 -7.63 -9.94
C MET A 207 5.74 -8.36 -11.15
N GLY A 208 4.90 -9.11 -11.87
CA GLY A 208 5.29 -9.87 -13.06
C GLY A 208 5.87 -9.01 -14.19
N LYS A 209 5.43 -7.75 -14.36
CA LYS A 209 5.97 -6.83 -15.37
C LYS A 209 7.45 -6.45 -15.14
N PHE A 210 7.96 -6.66 -13.93
CA PHE A 210 9.34 -6.37 -13.57
C PHE A 210 10.19 -7.63 -13.37
N ALA A 211 9.69 -8.82 -13.73
CA ALA A 211 10.37 -10.09 -13.49
C ALA A 211 11.69 -10.25 -14.23
N ASP A 212 11.82 -9.64 -15.39
CA ASP A 212 13.03 -9.63 -16.24
C ASP A 212 13.98 -8.45 -15.98
N LYS A 213 13.65 -7.60 -14.98
CA LYS A 213 14.44 -6.43 -14.59
C LYS A 213 15.21 -6.70 -13.29
N ASP A 214 16.20 -5.90 -13.00
CA ASP A 214 16.81 -5.81 -11.66
C ASP A 214 15.90 -4.93 -10.80
N ALA A 215 14.90 -5.56 -10.17
CA ALA A 215 13.81 -4.84 -9.54
C ALA A 215 13.42 -5.39 -8.17
N ILE A 216 13.17 -4.45 -7.25
CA ILE A 216 12.44 -4.68 -6.01
C ILE A 216 11.10 -3.96 -6.08
N VAL A 217 10.05 -4.66 -5.70
CA VAL A 217 8.66 -4.18 -5.66
C VAL A 217 8.17 -4.23 -4.22
N VAL A 218 7.57 -3.15 -3.76
CA VAL A 218 6.86 -3.12 -2.48
C VAL A 218 5.40 -2.76 -2.72
N TYR A 219 4.50 -3.45 -2.05
CA TYR A 219 3.08 -3.13 -1.96
C TYR A 219 2.75 -2.70 -0.55
N ILE A 220 2.21 -1.49 -0.40
CA ILE A 220 1.69 -0.92 0.84
C ILE A 220 0.46 -0.10 0.46
N PRO A 221 -0.73 -0.38 1.00
CA PRO A 221 -1.87 0.55 0.92
C PRO A 221 -1.66 1.73 1.87
N ASP A 222 -2.36 2.79 1.61
CA ASP A 222 -2.34 3.98 2.46
C ASP A 222 -2.95 3.69 3.84
N HIS A 223 -4.16 3.12 3.89
CA HIS A 223 -4.85 2.68 5.12
C HIS A 223 -5.66 1.40 4.87
N GLY A 224 -6.25 0.87 5.93
CA GLY A 224 -7.20 -0.22 5.87
C GLY A 224 -8.65 0.26 5.79
N GLU A 225 -9.59 -0.65 6.05
CA GLU A 225 -11.03 -0.43 5.94
C GLU A 225 -11.79 -1.16 7.03
N ALA A 226 -12.68 -0.50 7.73
CA ALA A 226 -13.59 -1.13 8.69
C ALA A 226 -14.84 -1.64 7.99
N LEU A 227 -15.32 -2.81 8.37
CA LEU A 227 -16.47 -3.47 7.74
C LEU A 227 -17.36 -4.10 8.82
N TYR A 228 -18.04 -3.27 9.60
CA TYR A 228 -18.93 -3.71 10.68
C TYR A 228 -18.24 -4.58 11.75
N ASP A 229 -16.95 -4.33 11.99
CA ASP A 229 -16.13 -5.13 12.89
C ASP A 229 -16.53 -4.92 14.35
N HIS A 230 -16.35 -5.95 15.17
CA HIS A 230 -16.61 -5.94 16.64
C HIS A 230 -18.02 -5.49 17.03
N GLY A 231 -19.04 -5.76 16.20
CA GLY A 231 -20.43 -5.36 16.45
C GLY A 231 -20.72 -3.89 16.12
N SER A 232 -19.80 -3.21 15.45
CA SER A 232 -20.01 -1.85 14.95
C SER A 232 -21.10 -1.81 13.88
N THR A 233 -21.74 -0.65 13.75
CA THR A 233 -22.65 -0.36 12.63
C THR A 233 -21.93 0.40 11.50
N PHE A 234 -20.63 0.69 11.67
CA PHE A 234 -19.84 1.47 10.75
C PHE A 234 -19.14 0.58 9.72
N SER A 235 -19.10 1.04 8.47
CA SER A 235 -18.31 0.54 7.38
C SER A 235 -17.61 1.73 6.70
N GLY A 236 -16.35 1.57 6.33
CA GLY A 236 -15.55 2.63 5.73
C GLY A 236 -14.35 3.07 6.57
N HIS A 237 -13.86 4.25 6.28
CA HIS A 237 -12.77 4.90 7.01
C HIS A 237 -13.04 6.39 7.17
N VAL A 238 -12.64 6.95 8.30
CA VAL A 238 -12.71 8.40 8.57
C VAL A 238 -11.50 8.82 9.41
N GLU A 239 -10.97 10.00 9.14
CA GLU A 239 -9.75 10.49 9.78
C GLU A 239 -9.91 10.59 11.31
N GLU A 240 -11.07 11.05 11.78
CA GLU A 240 -11.31 11.32 13.20
C GLU A 240 -11.61 10.08 14.06
N HIS A 241 -11.78 8.92 13.44
CA HIS A 241 -12.13 7.67 14.15
C HIS A 241 -11.29 6.49 13.64
N PRO A 242 -9.98 6.47 13.95
CA PRO A 242 -9.14 5.34 13.60
C PRO A 242 -9.61 4.09 14.36
N THR A 243 -9.68 2.97 13.66
CA THR A 243 -9.93 1.65 14.23
C THR A 243 -8.75 0.72 13.91
N LYS A 244 -8.67 -0.41 14.58
CA LYS A 244 -7.69 -1.44 14.26
C LYS A 244 -7.67 -1.74 12.76
N GLU A 245 -8.83 -1.97 12.18
CA GLU A 245 -9.01 -2.39 10.78
C GLU A 245 -8.60 -1.30 9.79
N THR A 246 -8.81 -0.03 10.13
CA THR A 246 -8.39 1.10 9.28
C THR A 246 -6.90 1.40 9.37
N LEU A 247 -6.20 0.90 10.40
CA LEU A 247 -4.77 1.11 10.60
C LEU A 247 -3.92 -0.09 10.15
N GLU A 248 -4.38 -1.33 10.31
CA GLU A 248 -3.62 -2.52 9.97
C GLU A 248 -3.53 -2.73 8.46
N VAL A 249 -2.36 -2.48 7.90
CA VAL A 249 -2.10 -2.58 6.46
C VAL A 249 -1.09 -3.68 6.14
N PRO A 250 -1.23 -4.36 4.99
CA PRO A 250 -0.18 -5.23 4.48
C PRO A 250 1.04 -4.40 4.07
N MET A 251 2.24 -4.95 4.31
CA MET A 251 3.48 -4.49 3.70
C MET A 251 4.19 -5.72 3.13
N ILE A 252 4.26 -5.79 1.80
CA ILE A 252 4.71 -6.98 1.08
C ILE A 252 5.80 -6.59 0.10
N PHE A 253 6.97 -7.24 0.20
CA PHE A 253 8.05 -7.08 -0.77
C PHE A 253 8.17 -8.31 -1.64
N TRP A 254 8.39 -8.08 -2.91
CA TRP A 254 8.80 -9.03 -3.92
C TRP A 254 10.07 -8.52 -4.61
N ALA A 255 10.96 -9.42 -4.96
CA ALA A 255 12.16 -9.06 -5.71
C ALA A 255 12.37 -10.02 -6.89
N SER A 256 12.80 -9.46 -8.01
CA SER A 256 13.16 -10.26 -9.19
C SER A 256 14.36 -11.18 -8.90
N PRO A 257 14.54 -12.24 -9.69
CA PRO A 257 15.74 -13.07 -9.58
C PRO A 257 17.04 -12.28 -9.72
N ALA A 258 17.08 -11.29 -10.61
CA ALA A 258 18.24 -10.43 -10.81
C ALA A 258 18.54 -9.59 -9.56
N TYR A 259 17.52 -8.96 -8.95
CA TYR A 259 17.70 -8.20 -7.71
C TYR A 259 18.21 -9.08 -6.56
N LYS A 260 17.65 -10.26 -6.38
CA LYS A 260 18.08 -11.21 -5.34
C LYS A 260 19.54 -11.66 -5.53
N ALA A 261 19.97 -11.78 -6.78
CA ALA A 261 21.36 -12.13 -7.12
C ALA A 261 22.34 -10.97 -6.90
N HIS A 262 21.93 -9.74 -7.19
CA HIS A 262 22.78 -8.55 -7.06
C HIS A 262 22.79 -7.97 -5.64
N HIS A 263 21.69 -8.15 -4.89
CA HIS A 263 21.48 -7.57 -3.55
C HIS A 263 21.00 -8.61 -2.53
N PRO A 264 21.71 -9.76 -2.38
CA PRO A 264 21.25 -10.86 -1.52
C PRO A 264 21.12 -10.44 -0.05
N GLU A 265 22.00 -9.54 0.42
CA GLU A 265 21.98 -9.01 1.78
C GLU A 265 20.72 -8.16 2.07
N LYS A 266 20.25 -7.36 1.10
CA LYS A 266 19.03 -6.56 1.24
C LYS A 266 17.80 -7.47 1.31
N TRP A 267 17.76 -8.48 0.44
CA TRP A 267 16.68 -9.46 0.45
C TRP A 267 16.63 -10.26 1.75
N GLN A 268 17.78 -10.70 2.24
CA GLN A 268 17.88 -11.39 3.54
C GLN A 268 17.46 -10.49 4.71
N ALA A 269 17.87 -9.22 4.70
CA ALA A 269 17.48 -8.25 5.72
C ALA A 269 15.96 -8.02 5.75
N LEU A 270 15.31 -7.91 4.59
CA LEU A 270 13.84 -7.84 4.49
C LEU A 270 13.19 -9.07 5.12
N ARG A 271 13.62 -10.26 4.72
CA ARG A 271 13.04 -11.53 5.25
C ARG A 271 13.26 -11.71 6.74
N ALA A 272 14.37 -11.23 7.27
CA ALA A 272 14.66 -11.28 8.71
C ALA A 272 13.82 -10.27 9.52
N ALA A 273 13.31 -9.21 8.87
CA ALA A 273 12.59 -8.13 9.52
C ALA A 273 11.07 -8.30 9.57
N VAL A 274 10.48 -9.33 8.93
CA VAL A 274 9.03 -9.48 8.71
C VAL A 274 8.16 -9.47 9.97
N ASN A 275 8.73 -9.75 11.13
CA ASN A 275 8.02 -9.76 12.41
C ASN A 275 8.30 -8.49 13.26
N ARG A 276 9.02 -7.51 12.72
CA ARG A 276 9.29 -6.26 13.42
C ARG A 276 8.04 -5.38 13.40
N PRO A 277 7.59 -4.82 14.56
CA PRO A 277 6.53 -3.83 14.58
C PRO A 277 6.94 -2.60 13.77
N TYR A 278 6.07 -2.14 12.89
CA TYR A 278 6.38 -1.06 11.98
C TYR A 278 5.20 -0.12 11.75
N MET A 279 5.50 1.15 11.50
CA MET A 279 4.54 2.18 11.13
C MET A 279 4.99 2.83 9.83
N THR A 280 4.09 2.99 8.87
CA THR A 280 4.46 3.30 7.48
C THR A 280 4.94 4.73 7.26
N ASP A 281 4.78 5.65 8.23
CA ASP A 281 5.39 6.98 8.20
C ASP A 281 6.94 6.94 8.25
N ASP A 282 7.51 5.83 8.69
CA ASP A 282 8.96 5.60 8.66
C ASP A 282 9.44 4.92 7.34
N PHE A 283 8.53 4.62 6.40
CA PHE A 283 8.85 3.84 5.20
C PHE A 283 9.90 4.48 4.31
N ILE A 284 9.96 5.81 4.22
CA ILE A 284 10.98 6.50 3.43
C ILE A 284 12.40 6.10 3.88
N HIS A 285 12.63 5.90 5.18
CA HIS A 285 13.93 5.46 5.72
C HIS A 285 14.28 4.03 5.29
N THR A 286 13.30 3.13 5.26
CA THR A 286 13.47 1.76 4.78
C THR A 286 13.78 1.74 3.27
N LEU A 287 13.09 2.55 2.48
CA LEU A 287 13.32 2.69 1.05
C LEU A 287 14.74 3.19 0.76
N LEU A 288 15.18 4.23 1.46
CA LEU A 288 16.53 4.79 1.31
C LEU A 288 17.61 3.78 1.70
N ASP A 289 17.38 2.99 2.75
CA ASP A 289 18.31 1.96 3.19
C ASP A 289 18.41 0.80 2.18
N LEU A 290 17.29 0.39 1.58
CA LEU A 290 17.28 -0.58 0.48
C LEU A 290 18.13 -0.13 -0.71
N LEU A 291 18.19 1.17 -0.97
CA LEU A 291 18.82 1.77 -2.14
C LEU A 291 20.21 2.38 -1.86
N ASP A 292 20.72 2.23 -0.63
CA ASP A 292 21.98 2.82 -0.15
C ASP A 292 22.05 4.35 -0.33
N ILE A 293 20.88 5.01 -0.28
CA ILE A 293 20.77 6.46 -0.35
C ILE A 293 20.95 7.05 1.06
N ARG A 294 21.79 8.08 1.18
CA ARG A 294 22.02 8.80 2.44
C ARG A 294 21.70 10.28 2.25
N THR A 295 20.87 10.80 3.13
CA THR A 295 20.50 12.21 3.22
C THR A 295 20.66 12.68 4.67
N PRO A 296 20.73 14.00 4.94
CA PRO A 296 20.76 14.52 6.32
C PRO A 296 19.56 14.10 7.17
N GLU A 297 18.41 13.80 6.54
CA GLU A 297 17.16 13.40 7.22
C GLU A 297 17.07 11.89 7.44
N TYR A 298 17.93 11.08 6.81
CA TYR A 298 17.92 9.64 6.96
C TYR A 298 18.28 9.22 8.39
N ASP A 299 17.40 8.44 9.02
CA ASP A 299 17.63 7.83 10.34
C ASP A 299 17.63 6.30 10.23
N PRO A 300 18.77 5.62 10.46
CA PRO A 300 18.85 4.15 10.38
C PRO A 300 17.96 3.44 11.43
N ARG A 301 17.62 4.12 12.54
CA ARG A 301 16.76 3.56 13.59
C ARG A 301 15.32 3.40 13.14
N LYS A 302 14.90 4.11 12.08
CA LYS A 302 13.57 4.08 11.47
C LYS A 302 13.47 3.13 10.27
N SER A 303 14.58 2.66 9.74
CA SER A 303 14.59 1.65 8.68
C SER A 303 14.35 0.26 9.26
N VAL A 304 13.25 -0.38 8.88
CA VAL A 304 12.87 -1.70 9.42
C VAL A 304 13.89 -2.80 9.11
N ILE A 305 14.69 -2.64 8.05
CA ILE A 305 15.73 -3.61 7.65
C ILE A 305 17.09 -3.34 8.28
N ASN A 306 17.29 -2.16 8.88
CA ASN A 306 18.59 -1.78 9.44
C ASN A 306 18.89 -2.55 10.71
N PRO A 307 20.16 -2.96 10.96
CA PRO A 307 20.56 -3.51 12.27
C PRO A 307 20.34 -2.55 13.44
N ALA A 308 20.37 -1.24 13.22
CA ALA A 308 20.11 -0.22 14.22
C ALA A 308 18.62 0.08 14.47
N PHE A 309 17.71 -0.63 13.77
CA PHE A 309 16.27 -0.39 13.88
C PHE A 309 15.80 -0.43 15.33
N GLN A 310 15.01 0.57 15.69
CA GLN A 310 14.38 0.69 17.01
C GLN A 310 12.86 0.82 16.81
N PRO A 311 12.09 -0.21 17.13
CA PRO A 311 10.63 -0.10 17.07
C PRO A 311 10.16 0.99 18.04
N ARG A 312 9.11 1.71 17.67
CA ARG A 312 8.47 2.67 18.58
C ARG A 312 7.93 1.92 19.80
N ALA A 313 8.15 2.49 20.99
CA ALA A 313 7.60 1.93 22.22
C ALA A 313 6.07 1.96 22.23
N HIS A 314 5.49 2.98 21.59
CA HIS A 314 4.06 3.23 21.43
C HIS A 314 3.81 3.75 20.03
N ARG A 315 2.96 3.05 19.27
CA ARG A 315 2.52 3.52 17.95
C ARG A 315 1.26 4.35 18.13
N MET A 316 1.48 5.64 18.35
CA MET A 316 0.39 6.60 18.61
C MET A 316 -0.29 7.03 17.31
N VAL A 317 -1.62 6.95 17.26
CA VAL A 317 -2.45 7.46 16.17
C VAL A 317 -3.57 8.29 16.78
N GLN A 318 -3.60 9.59 16.48
CA GLN A 318 -4.61 10.55 16.95
C GLN A 318 -4.87 10.52 18.47
N GLY A 319 -3.81 10.31 19.26
CA GLY A 319 -3.88 10.26 20.71
C GLY A 319 -4.20 8.89 21.30
N HIS A 320 -4.45 7.88 20.47
CA HIS A 320 -4.63 6.48 20.88
C HIS A 320 -3.33 5.68 20.70
N ASP A 321 -3.03 4.84 21.66
CA ASP A 321 -1.92 3.90 21.56
C ASP A 321 -2.41 2.60 20.91
N TYR A 322 -2.04 2.40 19.64
CA TYR A 322 -2.44 1.19 18.92
C TYR A 322 -2.02 -0.10 19.64
N ASP A 323 -0.81 -0.14 20.19
CA ASP A 323 -0.27 -1.36 20.80
C ASP A 323 -0.96 -1.80 22.09
N THR A 324 -1.60 -0.87 22.82
CA THR A 324 -2.27 -1.17 24.09
C THR A 324 -3.79 -1.03 24.05
N GLU A 325 -4.34 -0.24 23.12
CA GLU A 325 -5.77 0.06 23.07
C GLU A 325 -6.48 -0.65 21.90
N MET A 326 -5.78 -0.96 20.78
CA MET A 326 -6.43 -1.44 19.56
C MET A 326 -5.96 -2.85 19.10
N LYS A 327 -4.74 -3.25 19.44
CA LYS A 327 -4.13 -4.51 18.98
C LYS A 327 -4.78 -5.77 19.52
#